data_0148fc40466f08832207fc7a2a71a3d9
#
_entry.id   0148fc40466f08832207fc7a2a71a3d9
#
_cell.length_a   1.000
_cell.length_b   1.000
_cell.length_c   1.000
_cell.angle_alpha   90.00
_cell.angle_beta   90.00
_cell.angle_gamma   90.00
#
_symmetry.space_group_name_H-M   'P 1'
#
loop_
_entity.id
_entity.type
_entity.pdbx_description
1 polymer ?
#
loop_
_entity_poly.entity_id
_entity_poly.type
_entity_poly.pdbx_seq_one_letter_code
_entity_poly.pdbx_strand_id
1 'polypeptide(L)'
;MQKAKLRKKTKLTYAEKMEYEKLESEIDKLENNKASLEEEMQHVDGADYTKLASLQQQIDELDEDIMEKVQRWDELSQYVD
;
A
#
# COMPACT_ATOMS: atom_id res chain seq x y z
N MET A 1 12.66 27.78 -16.68
CA MET A 1 12.40 27.28 -16.85
C MET A 1 11.99 26.23 -16.45
N GLN A 2 11.48 25.81 -16.26
CA GLN A 2 11.10 24.80 -15.90
C GLN A 2 11.49 23.81 -16.55
N LYS A 3 12.12 24.00 -17.34
CA LYS A 3 12.52 23.13 -18.08
C LYS A 3 13.31 22.26 -17.49
N ALA A 4 13.99 22.59 -16.61
CA ALA A 4 14.82 21.75 -15.98
C ALA A 4 14.00 20.68 -15.53
N LYS A 5 12.97 21.01 -15.06
CA LYS A 5 12.27 20.07 -14.58
C LYS A 5 11.74 19.35 -15.64
N LEU A 6 11.72 19.87 -16.72
CA LEU A 6 11.22 19.17 -17.76
C LEU A 6 12.10 18.07 -18.15
N ARG A 7 13.35 18.03 -17.61
CA ARG A 7 14.18 17.00 -17.89
C ARG A 7 13.66 15.88 -17.23
N LYS A 8 13.06 14.97 -17.79
CA LYS A 8 12.55 13.90 -17.17
C LYS A 8 13.52 13.01 -16.64
N LYS A 9 13.27 12.45 -15.54
CA LYS A 9 14.01 11.42 -14.97
C LYS A 9 13.66 10.21 -15.77
N THR A 10 14.60 9.49 -16.27
CA THR A 10 14.36 8.30 -17.06
C THR A 10 14.63 7.02 -16.31
N LYS A 11 15.33 7.08 -15.19
CA LYS A 11 15.63 5.92 -14.38
C LYS A 11 15.56 6.24 -12.94
N LEU A 12 15.35 5.22 -12.14
CA LEU A 12 15.37 5.39 -10.69
C LEU A 12 16.80 5.51 -10.21
N THR A 13 17.01 6.30 -9.17
CA THR A 13 18.30 6.32 -8.50
C THR A 13 18.41 5.01 -7.71
N TYR A 14 19.59 4.72 -7.19
CA TYR A 14 19.77 3.51 -6.40
C TYR A 14 18.83 3.50 -5.19
N ALA A 15 18.74 4.63 -4.49
CA ALA A 15 17.85 4.73 -3.34
C ALA A 15 16.40 4.50 -3.71
N GLU A 16 15.97 5.03 -4.85
CA GLU A 16 14.61 4.86 -5.32
C GLU A 16 14.34 3.41 -5.73
N LYS A 17 15.34 2.75 -6.27
CA LYS A 17 15.21 1.37 -6.63
C LYS A 17 14.99 0.52 -5.40
N MET A 18 15.76 0.78 -4.34
CA MET A 18 15.59 0.08 -3.08
C MET A 18 14.22 0.36 -2.48
N GLU A 19 13.78 1.61 -2.56
CA GLU A 19 12.47 1.99 -2.07
C GLU A 19 11.37 1.25 -2.84
N TYR A 20 11.52 1.17 -4.16
CA TYR A 20 10.53 0.52 -5.01
C TYR A 20 10.38 -0.96 -4.62
N GLU A 21 11.50 -1.65 -4.45
CA GLU A 21 11.48 -3.05 -4.07
C GLU A 21 10.88 -3.25 -2.69
N LYS A 22 11.21 -2.35 -1.77
CA LYS A 22 10.69 -2.44 -0.43
C LYS A 22 9.19 -2.20 -0.41
N LEU A 23 8.72 -1.25 -1.22
CA LEU A 23 7.29 -0.96 -1.32
C LEU A 23 6.51 -2.17 -1.81
N GLU A 24 7.02 -2.89 -2.80
CA GLU A 24 6.35 -4.08 -3.29
C GLU A 24 6.16 -5.09 -2.18
N SER A 25 7.20 -5.32 -1.40
CA SER A 25 7.15 -6.26 -0.30
C SER A 25 6.18 -5.79 0.78
N GLU A 26 6.21 -4.51 1.09
CA GLU A 26 5.34 -3.95 2.13
C GLU A 26 3.88 -3.99 1.71
N ILE A 27 3.59 -3.67 0.46
CA ILE A 27 2.23 -3.72 -0.04
C ILE A 27 1.70 -5.15 0.03
N ASP A 28 2.51 -6.14 -0.35
CA ASP A 28 2.13 -7.53 -0.27
C ASP A 28 1.76 -7.92 1.16
N LYS A 29 2.58 -7.52 2.11
CA LYS A 29 2.33 -7.86 3.51
C LYS A 29 1.06 -7.21 4.00
N LEU A 30 0.82 -5.96 3.64
CA LEU A 30 -0.39 -5.27 4.07
C LEU A 30 -1.62 -5.90 3.45
N GLU A 31 -1.55 -6.29 2.19
CA GLU A 31 -2.68 -6.93 1.53
C GLU A 31 -2.98 -8.29 2.15
N ASN A 32 -1.95 -9.03 2.53
CA ASN A 32 -2.13 -10.31 3.20
C ASN A 32 -2.77 -10.11 4.57
N ASN A 33 -2.33 -9.08 5.31
CA ASN A 33 -2.92 -8.77 6.60
C ASN A 33 -4.40 -8.39 6.45
N LYS A 34 -4.70 -7.60 5.42
CA LYS A 34 -6.07 -7.21 5.17
C LYS A 34 -6.93 -8.41 4.86
N ALA A 35 -6.44 -9.32 4.02
CA ALA A 35 -7.18 -10.52 3.68
C ALA A 35 -7.45 -11.37 4.92
N SER A 36 -6.47 -11.47 5.83
CA SER A 36 -6.65 -12.20 7.06
C SER A 36 -7.74 -11.60 7.94
N LEU A 37 -7.76 -10.27 8.03
CA LEU A 37 -8.79 -9.58 8.81
C LEU A 37 -10.16 -9.74 8.18
N GLU A 38 -10.25 -9.71 6.87
CA GLU A 38 -11.51 -9.88 6.17
C GLU A 38 -12.03 -11.30 6.40
N GLU A 39 -11.14 -12.27 6.39
CA GLU A 39 -11.54 -13.63 6.65
C GLU A 39 -12.01 -13.79 8.09
N GLU A 40 -11.31 -13.17 9.02
CA GLU A 40 -11.71 -13.22 10.43
C GLU A 40 -13.10 -12.63 10.62
N MET A 41 -13.41 -11.54 9.92
CA MET A 41 -14.73 -10.94 10.00
C MET A 41 -15.83 -11.90 9.59
N GLN A 42 -15.56 -12.78 8.65
CA GLN A 42 -16.55 -13.75 8.19
C GLN A 42 -16.88 -14.79 9.26
N HIS A 43 -15.98 -14.97 10.22
CA HIS A 43 -16.18 -15.93 11.28
C HIS A 43 -16.66 -15.32 12.59
N VAL A 44 -16.89 -14.02 12.60
CA VAL A 44 -17.37 -13.34 13.78
C VAL A 44 -18.89 -13.42 13.81
N ASP A 45 -19.45 -13.61 15.03
CA ASP A 45 -20.88 -13.65 15.19
C ASP A 45 -21.43 -12.29 14.77
N GLY A 46 -22.43 -12.27 13.92
CA GLY A 46 -23.04 -11.04 13.44
C GLY A 46 -23.58 -10.14 14.53
N ALA A 47 -23.84 -10.70 15.72
CA ALA A 47 -24.30 -9.91 16.84
C ALA A 47 -23.17 -9.26 17.62
N ASP A 48 -21.92 -9.60 17.32
CA ASP A 48 -20.77 -9.02 18.01
C ASP A 48 -20.32 -7.76 17.29
N TYR A 49 -21.10 -6.71 17.47
CA TYR A 49 -20.84 -5.47 16.78
C TYR A 49 -19.51 -4.82 17.16
N THR A 50 -19.11 -4.98 18.41
CA THR A 50 -17.86 -4.40 18.87
C THR A 50 -16.67 -5.00 18.13
N LYS A 51 -16.68 -6.32 17.99
CA LYS A 51 -15.58 -6.98 17.33
C LYS A 51 -15.58 -6.67 15.83
N LEU A 52 -16.76 -6.64 15.22
CA LEU A 52 -16.87 -6.31 13.81
C LEU A 52 -16.38 -4.89 13.55
N ALA A 53 -16.73 -3.94 14.42
CA ALA A 53 -16.30 -2.57 14.26
C ALA A 53 -14.78 -2.45 14.40
N SER A 54 -14.21 -3.19 15.34
CA SER A 54 -12.76 -3.17 15.54
C SER A 54 -12.03 -3.72 14.31
N LEU A 55 -12.52 -4.83 13.77
CA LEU A 55 -11.90 -5.42 12.59
C LEU A 55 -12.04 -4.49 11.39
N GLN A 56 -13.21 -3.87 11.24
CA GLN A 56 -13.42 -2.94 10.13
C GLN A 56 -12.47 -1.75 10.24
N GLN A 57 -12.25 -1.24 11.46
CA GLN A 57 -11.33 -0.13 11.64
C GLN A 57 -9.91 -0.52 11.26
N GLN A 58 -9.50 -1.73 11.63
CA GLN A 58 -8.16 -2.20 11.27
C GLN A 58 -8.01 -2.35 9.76
N ILE A 59 -9.07 -2.83 9.09
CA ILE A 59 -9.05 -2.96 7.65
C ILE A 59 -8.96 -1.58 7.00
N ASP A 60 -9.71 -0.60 7.52
CA ASP A 60 -9.68 0.75 6.97
C ASP A 60 -8.30 1.38 7.11
N GLU A 61 -7.64 1.14 8.23
CA GLU A 61 -6.29 1.65 8.45
C GLU A 61 -5.29 1.00 7.49
N LEU A 62 -5.44 -0.30 7.26
CA LEU A 62 -4.60 -0.98 6.30
C LEU A 62 -4.84 -0.48 4.88
N ASP A 63 -6.10 -0.21 4.53
CA ASP A 63 -6.44 0.32 3.22
C ASP A 63 -5.76 1.67 2.99
N GLU A 64 -5.74 2.53 4.00
CA GLU A 64 -5.08 3.82 3.88
C GLU A 64 -3.58 3.66 3.67
N ASP A 65 -2.96 2.76 4.43
CA ASP A 65 -1.55 2.48 4.29
C ASP A 65 -1.23 1.92 2.91
N ILE A 66 -2.04 0.98 2.46
CA ILE A 66 -1.86 0.38 1.15
C ILE A 66 -1.96 1.46 0.08
N MET A 67 -2.95 2.33 0.18
CA MET A 67 -3.17 3.37 -0.81
C MET A 67 -1.96 4.31 -0.90
N GLU A 68 -1.42 4.73 0.24
CA GLU A 68 -0.26 5.60 0.24
C GLU A 68 0.94 4.93 -0.39
N LYS A 69 1.15 3.67 -0.07
CA LYS A 69 2.30 2.95 -0.59
C LYS A 69 2.14 2.65 -2.08
N VAL A 70 0.93 2.34 -2.50
CA VAL A 70 0.66 2.09 -3.91
C VAL A 70 0.86 3.36 -4.72
N GLN A 71 0.47 4.51 -4.20
CA GLN A 71 0.70 5.77 -4.89
C GLN A 71 2.17 6.01 -5.11
N ARG A 72 2.97 5.79 -4.07
CA ARG A 72 4.41 5.97 -4.20
C ARG A 72 5.02 4.94 -5.14
N TRP A 73 4.58 3.70 -5.02
CA TRP A 73 5.05 2.62 -5.87
C TRP A 73 4.74 2.94 -7.34
N ASP A 74 3.55 3.45 -7.61
CA ASP A 74 3.12 3.80 -8.94
C ASP A 74 3.97 4.93 -9.53
N GLU A 75 4.29 5.93 -8.71
CA GLU A 75 5.18 7.00 -9.14
C GLU A 75 6.54 6.46 -9.56
N LEU A 76 7.08 5.58 -8.75
CA LEU A 76 8.39 5.02 -9.05
C LEU A 76 8.34 4.07 -10.23
N SER A 77 7.24 3.35 -10.40
CA SER A 77 7.12 2.36 -11.47
C SER A 77 7.16 3.00 -12.84
N GLN A 78 6.87 4.29 -12.94
CA GLN A 78 6.93 4.98 -14.21
C GLN A 78 8.36 5.09 -14.75
N TYR A 79 9.34 4.89 -13.88
CA TYR A 79 10.73 5.02 -14.26
C TYR A 79 11.47 3.70 -14.28
N VAL A 80 10.75 2.60 -14.10
CA VAL A 80 11.38 1.30 -14.11
C VAL A 80 11.42 0.79 -15.53
N ASP A 81 12.53 0.25 -15.94
CA ASP A 81 12.67 -0.28 -17.28
C ASP A 81 12.01 -1.63 -17.48
#